data_97411764ed6bb4cf10488d3ffe34a1f8
#
_entry.id   97411764ed6bb4cf10488d3ffe34a1f8
#
_cell.length_a   1.000
_cell.length_b   1.000
_cell.length_c   1.000
_cell.angle_alpha   90.00
_cell.angle_beta   90.00
_cell.angle_gamma   90.00
#
_symmetry.space_group_name_H-M   'P 1'
#
loop_
_entity.id
_entity.type
_entity.pdbx_description
1 polymer ?
#
loop_
_entity_poly.entity_id
_entity_poly.type
_entity_poly.pdbx_seq_one_letter_code
_entity_poly.pdbx_strand_id
1 'polypeptide(L)'
;MNSDLSDPCLATCADGPVPMSLEERLRARDRSRVLASRAAGRSWRLLWLLAGPGVLVMLGENDGPSMVSYATTGATYGVGFFVPFILLTFVMAYVVQEMTVRLGIATRRGHAELIFQRFGPFWGYFAMGDLVFGNVLTLVTEFIAIQAGGLYFGVPSWLSVLLGIGMVVGSLLLRRYATWERLLMGLAAFNLLFIPAALMAHPDGHALAHAVAHWGPLPGGFNTTFVTLILANIGATVTPWMIFFQQSAVVDKGLVRADLPQGRMDTAMGALVAAVTAIATVVATAPLFAHHVDVSNFASGADFATALRHYIGTTGATLFALGIVEAGLVAAMTISTSSSYAFAETLSARHSLNLDFTEGRLFYGAAIISALVAGAIVLIPGAPLLAMTLTVNVIATLLMAPALLFLLLLVNDREIMRDLANGWRANLAGGTIIIAISLVGALYGVITVFPGILG
;
A
#
# COMPACT_ATOMS: atom_id res chain seq x y z
N MET A 1 16.31 40.34 -68.52
CA MET A 1 17.26 40.19 -67.42
C MET A 1 16.56 39.40 -66.33
N ASN A 2 16.92 38.13 -66.26
CA ASN A 2 16.36 37.16 -65.33
C ASN A 2 16.80 37.47 -63.91
N SER A 3 15.89 37.29 -62.94
CA SER A 3 16.25 37.02 -61.58
C SER A 3 15.37 35.88 -61.09
N ASP A 4 15.99 34.72 -60.99
CA ASP A 4 15.49 33.52 -60.30
C ASP A 4 15.11 33.86 -58.86
N LEU A 5 13.87 33.61 -58.50
CA LEU A 5 13.42 33.43 -57.12
C LEU A 5 13.12 31.94 -56.93
N SER A 6 14.19 31.19 -56.58
CA SER A 6 14.08 29.85 -56.01
C SER A 6 13.53 29.97 -54.58
N ASP A 7 12.28 29.59 -54.43
CA ASP A 7 11.59 29.52 -53.15
C ASP A 7 12.17 28.34 -52.32
N PRO A 8 12.80 28.57 -51.14
CA PRO A 8 13.35 27.46 -50.31
C PRO A 8 12.30 26.79 -49.44
N CYS A 9 10.97 26.97 -49.69
CA CYS A 9 9.93 26.47 -48.80
C CYS A 9 9.30 25.12 -49.18
N LEU A 10 9.86 24.37 -50.11
CA LEU A 10 9.30 23.08 -50.58
C LEU A 10 10.07 21.84 -50.14
N ALA A 11 10.93 21.94 -49.17
CA ALA A 11 11.81 20.78 -48.77
C ALA A 11 11.64 20.36 -47.32
N THR A 12 10.47 20.45 -46.68
CA THR A 12 10.23 19.81 -45.35
C THR A 12 8.76 19.57 -45.08
N CYS A 13 8.13 18.67 -45.84
CA CYS A 13 6.84 18.05 -45.46
C CYS A 13 6.85 16.59 -45.83
N ALA A 14 7.86 15.84 -45.38
CA ALA A 14 7.92 14.39 -45.52
C ALA A 14 8.03 13.71 -44.11
N ASP A 15 7.52 14.32 -43.06
CA ASP A 15 7.30 13.62 -41.82
C ASP A 15 5.90 13.00 -41.83
N GLY A 16 5.86 11.75 -42.29
CA GLY A 16 4.69 10.91 -42.07
C GLY A 16 4.40 10.82 -40.55
N PRO A 17 3.16 10.48 -40.15
CA PRO A 17 2.80 10.45 -38.73
C PRO A 17 3.82 9.61 -37.96
N VAL A 18 4.50 10.23 -36.98
CA VAL A 18 5.45 9.54 -36.10
C VAL A 18 4.78 8.29 -35.55
N PRO A 19 5.32 7.09 -35.73
CA PRO A 19 4.67 5.87 -35.29
C PRO A 19 4.49 5.90 -33.79
N MET A 20 3.25 5.77 -33.32
CA MET A 20 2.93 5.73 -31.90
C MET A 20 3.79 4.68 -31.19
N SER A 21 4.36 5.05 -30.04
CA SER A 21 5.12 4.13 -29.17
C SER A 21 4.23 2.95 -28.72
N LEU A 22 4.84 1.86 -28.29
CA LEU A 22 4.10 0.70 -27.73
C LEU A 22 3.20 1.13 -26.57
N GLU A 23 3.73 1.98 -25.69
CA GLU A 23 3.01 2.55 -24.55
C GLU A 23 1.75 3.31 -24.97
N GLU A 24 1.87 4.22 -25.92
CA GLU A 24 0.74 5.00 -26.43
C GLU A 24 -0.34 4.11 -27.07
N ARG A 25 0.08 3.09 -27.83
CA ARG A 25 -0.86 2.11 -28.42
C ARG A 25 -1.60 1.31 -27.35
N LEU A 26 -0.93 0.87 -26.29
CA LEU A 26 -1.53 0.13 -25.20
C LEU A 26 -2.54 1.00 -24.43
N ARG A 27 -2.16 2.22 -24.08
CA ARG A 27 -3.03 3.20 -23.42
C ARG A 27 -4.26 3.54 -24.28
N ALA A 28 -4.08 3.78 -25.57
CA ALA A 28 -5.19 4.05 -26.51
C ALA A 28 -6.16 2.87 -26.60
N ARG A 29 -5.65 1.64 -26.66
CA ARG A 29 -6.47 0.41 -26.70
C ARG A 29 -7.29 0.23 -25.43
N ASP A 30 -6.69 0.43 -24.24
CA ASP A 30 -7.40 0.27 -23.00
C ASP A 30 -8.43 1.40 -22.82
N ARG A 31 -8.08 2.62 -23.22
CA ARG A 31 -9.02 3.76 -23.24
C ARG A 31 -10.21 3.56 -24.18
N SER A 32 -10.02 2.98 -25.36
CA SER A 32 -11.12 2.69 -26.29
C SER A 32 -12.14 1.70 -25.70
N ARG A 33 -11.69 0.71 -24.92
CA ARG A 33 -12.56 -0.24 -24.21
C ARG A 33 -13.41 0.46 -23.13
N VAL A 34 -12.82 1.38 -22.38
CA VAL A 34 -13.52 2.20 -21.38
C VAL A 34 -14.60 3.03 -22.05
N LEU A 35 -14.25 3.74 -23.13
CA LEU A 35 -15.22 4.58 -23.88
C LEU A 35 -16.36 3.76 -24.48
N ALA A 36 -16.06 2.59 -25.06
CA ALA A 36 -17.07 1.68 -25.60
C ALA A 36 -18.01 1.16 -24.50
N SER A 37 -17.49 0.82 -23.33
CA SER A 37 -18.29 0.37 -22.18
C SER A 37 -19.17 1.48 -21.62
N ARG A 38 -18.67 2.72 -21.60
CA ARG A 38 -19.42 3.92 -21.18
C ARG A 38 -20.53 4.23 -22.14
N ALA A 39 -20.25 4.25 -23.46
CA ALA A 39 -21.25 4.49 -24.50
C ALA A 39 -22.36 3.42 -24.51
N ALA A 40 -22.02 2.17 -24.18
CA ALA A 40 -22.98 1.06 -24.10
C ALA A 40 -23.76 1.02 -22.76
N GLY A 41 -23.57 1.97 -21.83
CA GLY A 41 -24.23 2.02 -20.53
C GLY A 41 -23.88 0.85 -19.59
N ARG A 42 -22.80 0.11 -19.86
CA ARG A 42 -22.41 -1.08 -19.10
C ARG A 42 -21.65 -0.69 -17.82
N SER A 43 -22.34 -0.21 -16.80
CA SER A 43 -21.76 0.33 -15.56
C SER A 43 -20.86 -0.67 -14.84
N TRP A 44 -21.25 -1.95 -14.74
CA TRP A 44 -20.46 -2.99 -14.08
C TRP A 44 -19.15 -3.30 -14.83
N ARG A 45 -19.22 -3.40 -16.16
CA ARG A 45 -18.01 -3.59 -16.97
C ARG A 45 -17.09 -2.38 -16.94
N LEU A 46 -17.67 -1.18 -16.86
CA LEU A 46 -16.90 0.06 -16.71
C LEU A 46 -16.17 0.09 -15.38
N LEU A 47 -16.85 -0.27 -14.28
CA LEU A 47 -16.23 -0.38 -12.96
C LEU A 47 -15.07 -1.38 -13.00
N TRP A 48 -15.28 -2.56 -13.55
CA TRP A 48 -14.23 -3.60 -13.67
C TRP A 48 -13.02 -3.17 -14.52
N LEU A 49 -13.22 -2.39 -15.56
CA LEU A 49 -12.13 -1.87 -16.40
C LEU A 49 -11.33 -0.75 -15.74
N LEU A 50 -11.98 0.02 -14.87
CA LEU A 50 -11.36 1.15 -14.16
C LEU A 50 -10.88 0.79 -12.77
N ALA A 51 -11.40 -0.27 -12.15
CA ALA A 51 -10.95 -0.78 -10.86
C ALA A 51 -9.49 -1.25 -10.95
N GLY A 52 -8.74 -1.01 -9.91
CA GLY A 52 -7.37 -1.49 -9.76
C GLY A 52 -6.51 -0.63 -8.85
N PRO A 53 -6.18 0.63 -9.19
CA PRO A 53 -5.28 1.43 -8.38
C PRO A 53 -5.71 1.56 -6.91
N GLY A 54 -7.02 1.78 -6.67
CA GLY A 54 -7.57 1.89 -5.33
C GLY A 54 -7.65 0.56 -4.58
N VAL A 55 -8.17 -0.49 -5.24
CA VAL A 55 -8.21 -1.83 -4.63
C VAL A 55 -6.79 -2.32 -4.33
N LEU A 56 -5.85 -2.18 -5.27
CA LEU A 56 -4.48 -2.66 -5.08
C LEU A 56 -3.73 -1.92 -3.97
N VAL A 57 -3.91 -0.61 -3.84
CA VAL A 57 -3.26 0.14 -2.77
C VAL A 57 -3.81 -0.27 -1.40
N MET A 58 -5.12 -0.49 -1.29
CA MET A 58 -5.77 -0.85 -0.03
C MET A 58 -5.50 -2.30 0.38
N LEU A 59 -5.55 -3.25 -0.56
CA LEU A 59 -5.21 -4.64 -0.28
C LEU A 59 -3.71 -4.87 -0.19
N GLY A 60 -2.90 -4.08 -0.88
CA GLY A 60 -1.45 -4.10 -0.74
C GLY A 60 -0.96 -3.53 0.58
N GLU A 61 -1.77 -2.73 1.28
CA GLU A 61 -1.49 -2.26 2.63
C GLU A 61 -1.89 -3.28 3.71
N ASN A 62 -2.76 -4.23 3.38
CA ASN A 62 -2.92 -5.44 4.18
C ASN A 62 -1.71 -6.37 3.94
N ASP A 63 -0.54 -5.82 4.11
CA ASP A 63 0.76 -6.41 3.88
C ASP A 63 1.22 -7.32 5.02
N GLY A 64 2.38 -7.95 4.88
CA GLY A 64 2.91 -8.87 5.87
C GLY A 64 3.02 -8.27 7.27
N PRO A 65 3.69 -7.12 7.45
CA PRO A 65 3.80 -6.46 8.75
C PRO A 65 2.45 -6.01 9.31
N SER A 66 1.53 -5.58 8.47
CA SER A 66 0.19 -5.18 8.90
C SER A 66 -0.61 -6.36 9.42
N MET A 67 -0.60 -7.50 8.73
CA MET A 67 -1.26 -8.72 9.20
C MET A 67 -0.66 -9.21 10.52
N VAL A 68 0.65 -9.12 10.71
CA VAL A 68 1.31 -9.45 11.98
C VAL A 68 0.92 -8.45 13.08
N SER A 69 0.79 -7.16 12.78
CA SER A 69 0.33 -6.15 13.75
C SER A 69 -1.12 -6.42 14.20
N TYR A 70 -2.02 -6.74 13.26
CA TYR A 70 -3.40 -7.13 13.57
C TYR A 70 -3.45 -8.45 14.35
N ALA A 71 -2.61 -9.42 14.00
CA ALA A 71 -2.52 -10.68 14.71
C ALA A 71 -2.03 -10.48 16.16
N THR A 72 -0.98 -9.67 16.35
CA THR A 72 -0.46 -9.32 17.68
C THR A 72 -1.54 -8.59 18.49
N THR A 73 -2.27 -7.67 17.86
CA THR A 73 -3.35 -6.92 18.49
C THR A 73 -4.47 -7.84 18.97
N GLY A 74 -4.94 -8.76 18.12
CA GLY A 74 -5.96 -9.73 18.47
C GLY A 74 -5.54 -10.69 19.58
N ALA A 75 -4.27 -11.15 19.54
CA ALA A 75 -3.70 -12.03 20.55
C ALA A 75 -3.43 -11.34 21.89
N THR A 76 -3.23 -10.01 21.91
CA THR A 76 -2.90 -9.24 23.12
C THR A 76 -4.13 -8.60 23.77
N TYR A 77 -5.09 -8.13 22.96
CA TYR A 77 -6.23 -7.32 23.42
C TYR A 77 -7.60 -7.90 23.03
N GLY A 78 -7.64 -8.98 22.27
CA GLY A 78 -8.90 -9.56 21.78
C GLY A 78 -9.61 -8.61 20.78
N VAL A 79 -10.94 -8.71 20.72
CA VAL A 79 -11.76 -7.94 19.75
C VAL A 79 -12.27 -6.60 20.28
N GLY A 80 -11.99 -6.23 21.53
CA GLY A 80 -12.58 -5.07 22.21
C GLY A 80 -12.29 -3.73 21.55
N PHE A 81 -11.32 -2.98 22.08
CA PHE A 81 -10.98 -1.62 21.68
C PHE A 81 -10.51 -1.51 20.23
N PHE A 82 -9.73 -2.48 19.74
CA PHE A 82 -9.02 -2.34 18.46
C PHE A 82 -9.88 -2.56 17.22
N VAL A 83 -10.98 -3.30 17.28
CA VAL A 83 -11.87 -3.49 16.12
C VAL A 83 -12.45 -2.16 15.64
N PRO A 84 -13.11 -1.33 16.46
CA PRO A 84 -13.58 -0.02 16.02
C PRO A 84 -12.44 0.95 15.68
N PHE A 85 -11.28 0.83 16.36
CA PHE A 85 -10.10 1.62 16.03
C PHE A 85 -9.58 1.32 14.62
N ILE A 86 -9.46 0.05 14.23
CA ILE A 86 -9.05 -0.37 12.88
C ILE A 86 -10.07 0.12 11.83
N LEU A 87 -11.39 0.05 12.10
CA LEU A 87 -12.38 0.64 11.20
C LEU A 87 -12.12 2.14 10.98
N LEU A 88 -11.80 2.87 12.05
CA LEU A 88 -11.48 4.30 11.96
C LEU A 88 -10.21 4.54 11.11
N THR A 89 -9.16 3.73 11.27
CA THR A 89 -7.92 3.90 10.47
C THR A 89 -8.17 3.65 8.98
N PHE A 90 -9.06 2.71 8.59
CA PHE A 90 -9.44 2.53 7.18
C PHE A 90 -10.29 3.68 6.62
N VAL A 91 -11.11 4.34 7.45
CA VAL A 91 -11.76 5.60 7.05
C VAL A 91 -10.71 6.69 6.80
N MET A 92 -9.68 6.78 7.65
CA MET A 92 -8.55 7.70 7.44
C MET A 92 -7.81 7.38 6.13
N ALA A 93 -7.49 6.10 5.88
CA ALA A 93 -6.86 5.65 4.64
C ALA A 93 -7.68 6.03 3.41
N TYR A 94 -9.01 5.82 3.43
CA TYR A 94 -9.88 6.23 2.33
C TYR A 94 -9.81 7.73 2.06
N VAL A 95 -9.85 8.56 3.09
CA VAL A 95 -9.77 10.03 2.95
C VAL A 95 -8.44 10.44 2.30
N VAL A 96 -7.33 9.86 2.71
CA VAL A 96 -5.99 10.12 2.16
C VAL A 96 -5.94 9.68 0.69
N GLN A 97 -6.37 8.47 0.41
CA GLN A 97 -6.28 7.90 -0.94
C GLN A 97 -7.27 8.53 -1.92
N GLU A 98 -8.43 9.04 -1.46
CA GLU A 98 -9.33 9.84 -2.29
C GLU A 98 -8.65 11.13 -2.76
N MET A 99 -7.94 11.83 -1.88
CA MET A 99 -7.17 13.01 -2.26
C MET A 99 -6.08 12.66 -3.28
N THR A 100 -5.43 11.53 -3.12
CA THR A 100 -4.37 11.02 -4.00
C THR A 100 -4.90 10.69 -5.41
N VAL A 101 -6.03 9.98 -5.51
CA VAL A 101 -6.70 9.70 -6.81
C VAL A 101 -7.06 10.99 -7.52
N ARG A 102 -7.63 11.94 -6.79
CA ARG A 102 -8.06 13.22 -7.33
C ARG A 102 -6.88 14.07 -7.82
N LEU A 103 -5.77 14.07 -7.06
CA LEU A 103 -4.53 14.74 -7.45
C LEU A 103 -3.94 14.12 -8.73
N GLY A 104 -3.84 12.78 -8.80
CA GLY A 104 -3.34 12.08 -10.00
C GLY A 104 -4.20 12.34 -11.24
N ILE A 105 -5.53 12.34 -11.11
CA ILE A 105 -6.47 12.65 -12.22
C ILE A 105 -6.35 14.11 -12.66
N ALA A 106 -6.20 15.06 -11.72
CA ALA A 106 -6.13 16.48 -12.02
C ALA A 106 -4.83 16.85 -12.74
N THR A 107 -3.72 16.31 -12.28
CA THR A 107 -2.37 16.75 -12.70
C THR A 107 -1.75 15.85 -13.76
N ARG A 108 -2.14 14.57 -13.82
CA ARG A 108 -1.53 13.52 -14.66
C ARG A 108 -0.02 13.37 -14.43
N ARG A 109 0.42 13.64 -13.22
CA ARG A 109 1.81 13.58 -12.78
C ARG A 109 1.93 12.74 -11.52
N GLY A 110 3.10 12.17 -11.30
CA GLY A 110 3.41 11.44 -10.09
C GLY A 110 3.59 12.36 -8.89
N HIS A 111 3.54 11.79 -7.69
CA HIS A 111 3.60 12.57 -6.45
C HIS A 111 4.97 13.20 -6.24
N ALA A 112 6.04 12.43 -6.46
CA ALA A 112 7.41 12.91 -6.35
C ALA A 112 7.73 14.02 -7.36
N GLU A 113 7.24 13.86 -8.60
CA GLU A 113 7.38 14.88 -9.65
C GLU A 113 6.75 16.21 -9.23
N LEU A 114 5.52 16.16 -8.68
CA LEU A 114 4.82 17.37 -8.24
C LEU A 114 5.50 18.06 -7.08
N ILE A 115 6.00 17.31 -6.08
CA ILE A 115 6.76 17.89 -4.97
C ILE A 115 8.00 18.58 -5.50
N PHE A 116 8.77 17.92 -6.37
CA PHE A 116 9.98 18.48 -6.96
C PHE A 116 9.71 19.78 -7.74
N GLN A 117 8.66 19.78 -8.57
CA GLN A 117 8.32 20.94 -9.39
C GLN A 117 7.75 22.11 -8.58
N ARG A 118 6.93 21.83 -7.56
CA ARG A 118 6.20 22.86 -6.84
C ARG A 118 6.96 23.44 -5.65
N PHE A 119 7.74 22.61 -4.95
CA PHE A 119 8.45 23.00 -3.73
C PHE A 119 9.98 23.07 -3.93
N GLY A 120 10.47 22.66 -5.09
CA GLY A 120 11.88 22.72 -5.45
C GLY A 120 12.69 21.46 -5.10
N PRO A 121 13.97 21.43 -5.53
CA PRO A 121 14.80 20.24 -5.46
C PRO A 121 15.01 19.71 -4.04
N PHE A 122 15.20 20.58 -3.06
CA PHE A 122 15.42 20.17 -1.67
C PHE A 122 14.27 19.30 -1.16
N TRP A 123 13.02 19.78 -1.30
CA TRP A 123 11.83 19.05 -0.85
C TRP A 123 11.55 17.82 -1.70
N GLY A 124 11.85 17.86 -2.99
CA GLY A 124 11.74 16.68 -3.86
C GLY A 124 12.69 15.55 -3.44
N TYR A 125 13.97 15.86 -3.18
CA TYR A 125 14.93 14.87 -2.69
C TYR A 125 14.62 14.42 -1.26
N PHE A 126 14.13 15.30 -0.40
CA PHE A 126 13.68 14.95 0.94
C PHE A 126 12.53 13.93 0.88
N ALA A 127 11.47 14.22 0.12
CA ALA A 127 10.31 13.33 -0.01
C ALA A 127 10.68 11.98 -0.65
N MET A 128 11.58 11.98 -1.64
CA MET A 128 12.11 10.74 -2.22
C MET A 128 12.91 9.95 -1.19
N GLY A 129 13.79 10.61 -0.42
CA GLY A 129 14.60 9.97 0.61
C GLY A 129 13.75 9.36 1.72
N ASP A 130 12.74 10.09 2.21
CA ASP A 130 11.74 9.66 3.18
C ASP A 130 11.01 8.41 2.69
N LEU A 131 10.48 8.45 1.47
CA LEU A 131 9.78 7.32 0.86
C LEU A 131 10.70 6.11 0.67
N VAL A 132 11.88 6.29 0.05
CA VAL A 132 12.77 5.16 -0.27
C VAL A 132 13.27 4.50 1.01
N PHE A 133 13.59 5.29 2.04
CA PHE A 133 13.97 4.77 3.35
C PHE A 133 12.83 3.92 3.97
N GLY A 134 11.60 4.46 4.02
CA GLY A 134 10.43 3.75 4.50
C GLY A 134 10.17 2.47 3.68
N ASN A 135 10.20 2.58 2.37
CA ASN A 135 9.93 1.45 1.47
C ASN A 135 10.96 0.31 1.60
N VAL A 136 12.24 0.62 1.79
CA VAL A 136 13.27 -0.42 2.02
C VAL A 136 12.99 -1.16 3.32
N LEU A 137 12.67 -0.43 4.39
CA LEU A 137 12.31 -1.05 5.67
C LEU A 137 11.05 -1.92 5.56
N THR A 138 9.99 -1.39 4.95
CA THR A 138 8.75 -2.14 4.74
C THR A 138 9.00 -3.36 3.85
N LEU A 139 9.78 -3.20 2.77
CA LEU A 139 10.08 -4.33 1.88
C LEU A 139 10.85 -5.46 2.58
N VAL A 140 11.72 -5.14 3.53
CA VAL A 140 12.35 -6.15 4.39
C VAL A 140 11.29 -6.94 5.16
N THR A 141 10.29 -6.26 5.72
CA THR A 141 9.24 -6.93 6.49
C THR A 141 8.28 -7.75 5.63
N GLU A 142 8.13 -7.41 4.33
CA GLU A 142 7.41 -8.26 3.38
C GLU A 142 8.13 -9.60 3.16
N PHE A 143 9.44 -9.55 2.97
CA PHE A 143 10.24 -10.78 2.86
C PHE A 143 10.27 -11.57 4.16
N ILE A 144 10.19 -10.93 5.34
CA ILE A 144 9.97 -11.62 6.62
C ILE A 144 8.64 -12.39 6.61
N ALA A 145 7.56 -11.79 6.10
CA ALA A 145 6.25 -12.44 6.02
C ALA A 145 6.27 -13.63 5.03
N ILE A 146 6.88 -13.47 3.87
CA ILE A 146 7.06 -14.54 2.88
C ILE A 146 7.87 -15.70 3.49
N GLN A 147 8.96 -15.38 4.20
CA GLN A 147 9.78 -16.36 4.89
C GLN A 147 9.00 -17.09 6.00
N ALA A 148 8.27 -16.33 6.82
CA ALA A 148 7.48 -16.89 7.94
C ALA A 148 6.42 -17.87 7.43
N GLY A 149 5.66 -17.47 6.41
CA GLY A 149 4.68 -18.38 5.80
C GLY A 149 5.34 -19.60 5.16
N GLY A 150 6.47 -19.43 4.49
CA GLY A 150 7.26 -20.53 3.92
C GLY A 150 7.73 -21.52 4.99
N LEU A 151 8.23 -21.04 6.13
CA LEU A 151 8.64 -21.87 7.27
C LEU A 151 7.48 -22.70 7.83
N TYR A 152 6.27 -22.14 7.91
CA TYR A 152 5.08 -22.90 8.31
C TYR A 152 4.82 -24.11 7.40
N PHE A 153 5.12 -23.99 6.10
CA PHE A 153 5.01 -25.08 5.12
C PHE A 153 6.28 -25.95 5.00
N GLY A 154 7.29 -25.73 5.84
CA GLY A 154 8.56 -26.47 5.80
C GLY A 154 9.51 -26.03 4.68
N VAL A 155 9.23 -24.88 4.03
CA VAL A 155 10.13 -24.31 3.02
C VAL A 155 11.27 -23.55 3.71
N PRO A 156 12.56 -23.84 3.40
CA PRO A 156 13.66 -23.15 4.04
C PRO A 156 13.69 -21.66 3.69
N SER A 157 14.12 -20.82 4.62
CA SER A 157 14.11 -19.35 4.56
C SER A 157 14.69 -18.80 3.25
N TRP A 158 15.88 -19.29 2.86
CA TRP A 158 16.56 -18.84 1.64
C TRP A 158 15.75 -19.11 0.37
N LEU A 159 15.03 -20.24 0.33
CA LEU A 159 14.21 -20.59 -0.83
C LEU A 159 12.94 -19.73 -0.89
N SER A 160 12.29 -19.48 0.26
CA SER A 160 11.12 -18.59 0.35
C SER A 160 11.46 -17.18 -0.13
N VAL A 161 12.60 -16.63 0.33
CA VAL A 161 13.08 -15.31 -0.09
C VAL A 161 13.43 -15.29 -1.58
N LEU A 162 14.11 -16.31 -2.09
CA LEU A 162 14.46 -16.40 -3.50
C LEU A 162 13.22 -16.48 -4.40
N LEU A 163 12.22 -17.25 -3.99
CA LEU A 163 10.92 -17.32 -4.70
C LEU A 163 10.20 -15.98 -4.67
N GLY A 164 10.21 -15.28 -3.53
CA GLY A 164 9.65 -13.94 -3.41
C GLY A 164 10.32 -12.94 -4.36
N ILE A 165 11.66 -12.89 -4.39
CA ILE A 165 12.42 -12.06 -5.34
C ILE A 165 12.06 -12.44 -6.77
N GLY A 166 12.02 -13.74 -7.08
CA GLY A 166 11.65 -14.24 -8.40
C GLY A 166 10.25 -13.80 -8.84
N MET A 167 9.28 -13.76 -7.93
CA MET A 167 7.93 -13.26 -8.20
C MET A 167 7.89 -11.76 -8.42
N VAL A 168 8.60 -10.96 -7.60
CA VAL A 168 8.71 -9.50 -7.82
C VAL A 168 9.31 -9.22 -9.18
N VAL A 169 10.47 -9.78 -9.50
CA VAL A 169 11.15 -9.59 -10.79
C VAL A 169 10.31 -10.14 -11.95
N GLY A 170 9.73 -11.32 -11.80
CA GLY A 170 8.87 -11.96 -12.80
C GLY A 170 7.62 -11.12 -13.13
N SER A 171 7.04 -10.46 -12.13
CA SER A 171 5.89 -9.56 -12.34
C SER A 171 6.24 -8.35 -13.21
N LEU A 172 7.44 -7.79 -13.05
CA LEU A 172 7.92 -6.67 -13.83
C LEU A 172 8.18 -7.04 -15.30
N LEU A 173 8.50 -8.30 -15.58
CA LEU A 173 8.71 -8.79 -16.95
C LEU A 173 7.42 -8.85 -17.78
N LEU A 174 6.24 -8.67 -17.19
CA LEU A 174 4.96 -8.60 -17.90
C LEU A 174 4.86 -7.39 -18.84
N ARG A 175 5.64 -6.34 -18.59
CA ARG A 175 5.76 -5.13 -19.43
C ARG A 175 4.43 -4.54 -19.88
N ARG A 176 3.39 -4.67 -19.08
CA ARG A 176 2.07 -4.15 -19.35
C ARG A 176 1.33 -3.91 -18.04
N TYR A 177 1.05 -2.64 -17.74
CA TYR A 177 0.35 -2.23 -16.54
C TYR A 177 -0.93 -3.04 -16.31
N ALA A 178 -1.82 -3.11 -17.31
CA ALA A 178 -3.10 -3.81 -17.18
C ALA A 178 -2.96 -5.33 -16.92
N THR A 179 -1.87 -5.97 -17.34
CA THR A 179 -1.63 -7.40 -17.07
C THR A 179 -1.07 -7.59 -15.68
N TRP A 180 -0.10 -6.75 -15.30
CA TRP A 180 0.49 -6.69 -13.98
C TRP A 180 -0.57 -6.42 -12.91
N GLU A 181 -1.40 -5.39 -13.11
CA GLU A 181 -2.52 -5.03 -12.23
C GLU A 181 -3.48 -6.20 -12.01
N ARG A 182 -3.87 -6.92 -13.06
CA ARG A 182 -4.77 -8.08 -12.94
C ARG A 182 -4.14 -9.25 -12.22
N LEU A 183 -2.86 -9.50 -12.43
CA LEU A 183 -2.11 -10.51 -11.69
C LEU A 183 -2.17 -10.18 -10.19
N LEU A 184 -1.84 -8.94 -9.82
CA LEU A 184 -1.83 -8.52 -8.44
C LEU A 184 -3.23 -8.54 -7.82
N MET A 185 -4.27 -8.11 -8.55
CA MET A 185 -5.66 -8.23 -8.08
C MET A 185 -6.07 -9.69 -7.85
N GLY A 186 -5.61 -10.60 -8.71
CA GLY A 186 -5.84 -12.04 -8.54
C GLY A 186 -5.14 -12.62 -7.31
N LEU A 187 -3.91 -12.19 -7.06
CA LEU A 187 -3.17 -12.56 -5.85
C LEU A 187 -3.80 -11.91 -4.60
N ALA A 188 -4.11 -10.61 -4.64
CA ALA A 188 -4.73 -9.89 -3.55
C ALA A 188 -6.10 -10.45 -3.11
N ALA A 189 -6.77 -11.22 -3.99
CA ALA A 189 -7.98 -11.94 -3.60
C ALA A 189 -7.74 -13.02 -2.52
N PHE A 190 -6.51 -13.53 -2.38
CA PHE A 190 -6.13 -14.45 -1.32
C PHE A 190 -6.08 -13.78 0.06
N ASN A 191 -6.03 -12.44 0.14
CA ASN A 191 -6.20 -11.70 1.38
C ASN A 191 -7.53 -12.07 2.08
N LEU A 192 -8.56 -12.44 1.29
CA LEU A 192 -9.84 -12.93 1.82
C LEU A 192 -9.74 -14.24 2.61
N LEU A 193 -8.60 -14.96 2.57
CA LEU A 193 -8.39 -16.20 3.34
C LEU A 193 -8.41 -15.98 4.85
N PHE A 194 -8.15 -14.75 5.30
CA PHE A 194 -8.29 -14.41 6.72
C PHE A 194 -9.75 -14.49 7.21
N ILE A 195 -10.75 -14.30 6.32
CA ILE A 195 -12.17 -14.38 6.68
C ILE A 195 -12.56 -15.81 7.11
N PRO A 196 -12.36 -16.88 6.29
CA PRO A 196 -12.66 -18.23 6.76
C PRO A 196 -11.79 -18.65 7.94
N ALA A 197 -10.53 -18.17 8.07
CA ALA A 197 -9.74 -18.42 9.27
C ALA A 197 -10.40 -17.80 10.53
N ALA A 198 -10.92 -16.58 10.43
CA ALA A 198 -11.67 -15.93 11.50
C ALA A 198 -12.97 -16.66 11.85
N LEU A 199 -13.71 -17.14 10.85
CA LEU A 199 -14.95 -17.93 11.10
C LEU A 199 -14.66 -19.23 11.83
N MET A 200 -13.51 -19.86 11.58
CA MET A 200 -13.07 -21.06 12.29
C MET A 200 -12.65 -20.79 13.76
N ALA A 201 -12.42 -19.53 14.12
CA ALA A 201 -12.24 -19.12 15.52
C ALA A 201 -13.56 -19.08 16.32
N HIS A 202 -14.69 -19.37 15.68
CA HIS A 202 -16.03 -19.33 16.29
C HIS A 202 -16.29 -18.02 17.07
N PRO A 203 -16.15 -16.84 16.42
CA PRO A 203 -16.27 -15.58 17.11
C PRO A 203 -17.68 -15.38 17.69
N ASP A 204 -17.74 -14.80 18.89
CA ASP A 204 -19.01 -14.32 19.42
C ASP A 204 -19.46 -13.05 18.68
N GLY A 205 -20.47 -13.20 17.83
CA GLY A 205 -21.02 -12.09 17.06
C GLY A 205 -21.61 -10.98 17.94
N HIS A 206 -22.12 -11.30 19.14
CA HIS A 206 -22.58 -10.31 20.10
C HIS A 206 -21.43 -9.49 20.68
N ALA A 207 -20.35 -10.13 21.08
CA ALA A 207 -19.15 -9.44 21.57
C ALA A 207 -18.54 -8.53 20.49
N LEU A 208 -18.49 -8.99 19.23
CA LEU A 208 -18.00 -8.20 18.11
C LEU A 208 -18.90 -6.98 17.82
N ALA A 209 -20.21 -7.17 17.76
CA ALA A 209 -21.17 -6.09 17.57
C ALA A 209 -21.13 -5.07 18.72
N HIS A 210 -21.00 -5.56 19.95
CA HIS A 210 -20.84 -4.70 21.13
C HIS A 210 -19.54 -3.88 21.07
N ALA A 211 -18.42 -4.50 20.69
CA ALA A 211 -17.14 -3.82 20.53
C ALA A 211 -17.24 -2.65 19.52
N VAL A 212 -17.88 -2.89 18.37
CA VAL A 212 -18.08 -1.86 17.35
C VAL A 212 -18.99 -0.73 17.84
N ALA A 213 -20.09 -1.05 18.54
CA ALA A 213 -21.08 -0.06 18.95
C ALA A 213 -20.66 0.78 20.17
N HIS A 214 -19.93 0.19 21.11
CA HIS A 214 -19.65 0.80 22.41
C HIS A 214 -18.15 1.02 22.66
N TRP A 215 -17.31 0.74 21.67
CA TRP A 215 -15.87 0.87 21.80
C TRP A 215 -15.37 0.15 23.07
N GLY A 216 -15.25 -1.16 23.01
CA GLY A 216 -15.06 -2.06 24.16
C GLY A 216 -13.92 -1.67 25.12
N PRO A 217 -13.86 -2.31 26.29
CA PRO A 217 -12.85 -1.98 27.29
C PRO A 217 -11.43 -2.21 26.77
N LEU A 218 -10.48 -1.46 27.33
CA LEU A 218 -9.07 -1.64 27.09
C LEU A 218 -8.47 -2.50 28.24
N PRO A 219 -8.22 -3.78 28.02
CA PRO A 219 -7.56 -4.62 29.03
C PRO A 219 -6.15 -4.11 29.33
N GLY A 220 -5.78 -4.06 30.61
CA GLY A 220 -4.46 -3.61 31.04
C GLY A 220 -4.25 -2.09 31.05
N GLY A 221 -5.22 -1.29 30.61
CA GLY A 221 -5.14 0.16 30.64
C GLY A 221 -4.16 0.77 29.64
N PHE A 222 -3.75 2.01 29.89
CA PHE A 222 -2.86 2.79 29.02
C PHE A 222 -1.41 2.49 29.39
N ASN A 223 -0.69 1.75 28.54
CA ASN A 223 0.70 1.33 28.74
C ASN A 223 1.51 1.43 27.43
N THR A 224 2.81 1.18 27.51
CA THR A 224 3.71 1.27 26.35
C THR A 224 3.29 0.31 25.22
N THR A 225 2.89 -0.92 25.56
CA THR A 225 2.42 -1.91 24.55
C THR A 225 1.19 -1.40 23.80
N PHE A 226 0.24 -0.81 24.53
CA PHE A 226 -0.95 -0.21 23.92
C PHE A 226 -0.59 0.91 22.93
N VAL A 227 0.28 1.86 23.32
CA VAL A 227 0.70 2.96 22.44
C VAL A 227 1.46 2.43 21.23
N THR A 228 2.33 1.45 21.42
CA THR A 228 3.04 0.79 20.32
C THR A 228 2.08 0.15 19.32
N LEU A 229 1.06 -0.58 19.80
CA LEU A 229 0.08 -1.22 18.92
C LEU A 229 -0.88 -0.21 18.28
N ILE A 230 -1.22 0.91 18.94
CA ILE A 230 -1.93 2.01 18.29
C ILE A 230 -1.15 2.50 17.06
N LEU A 231 0.14 2.81 17.23
CA LEU A 231 0.98 3.26 16.11
C LEU A 231 1.17 2.18 15.06
N ALA A 232 1.46 0.95 15.49
CA ALA A 232 1.62 -0.16 14.57
C ALA A 232 0.35 -0.42 13.72
N ASN A 233 -0.86 -0.28 14.31
CA ASN A 233 -2.11 -0.41 13.56
C ASN A 233 -2.42 0.82 12.67
N ILE A 234 -1.98 2.03 13.03
CA ILE A 234 -2.04 3.18 12.11
C ILE A 234 -1.12 2.93 10.92
N GLY A 235 0.14 2.57 11.18
CA GLY A 235 1.12 2.25 10.14
C GLY A 235 0.78 1.03 9.30
N ALA A 236 -0.03 0.11 9.84
CA ALA A 236 -0.61 -1.02 9.12
C ALA A 236 -1.78 -0.63 8.20
N THR A 237 -2.17 0.64 8.15
CA THR A 237 -3.35 1.09 7.38
C THR A 237 -3.04 2.29 6.50
N VAL A 238 -2.07 3.12 6.88
CA VAL A 238 -1.73 4.36 6.16
C VAL A 238 -0.22 4.55 6.17
N THR A 239 0.41 4.34 5.02
CA THR A 239 1.86 4.46 4.81
C THR A 239 2.21 5.40 3.66
N PRO A 240 3.42 5.98 3.64
CA PRO A 240 3.83 6.91 2.59
C PRO A 240 3.76 6.29 1.18
N TRP A 241 4.15 5.03 1.02
CA TRP A 241 4.20 4.38 -0.29
C TRP A 241 2.86 4.35 -1.01
N MET A 242 1.76 4.26 -0.25
CA MET A 242 0.41 4.23 -0.81
C MET A 242 0.09 5.50 -1.62
N ILE A 243 0.50 6.68 -1.13
CA ILE A 243 0.27 7.96 -1.81
C ILE A 243 1.01 7.97 -3.15
N PHE A 244 2.31 7.66 -3.12
CA PHE A 244 3.14 7.68 -4.33
C PHE A 244 2.69 6.62 -5.33
N PHE A 245 2.45 5.39 -4.86
CA PHE A 245 1.98 4.30 -5.72
C PHE A 245 0.64 4.60 -6.38
N GLN A 246 -0.39 4.95 -5.58
CA GLN A 246 -1.73 5.15 -6.13
C GLN A 246 -1.78 6.30 -7.13
N GLN A 247 -1.08 7.40 -6.84
CA GLN A 247 -1.05 8.53 -7.77
C GLN A 247 -0.41 8.13 -9.10
N SER A 248 0.76 7.50 -9.07
CA SER A 248 1.45 7.06 -10.29
C SER A 248 0.68 5.94 -11.02
N ALA A 249 0.02 5.04 -10.29
CA ALA A 249 -0.85 4.01 -10.85
C ALA A 249 -2.07 4.59 -11.56
N VAL A 250 -2.69 5.62 -11.00
CA VAL A 250 -3.80 6.37 -11.63
C VAL A 250 -3.35 7.01 -12.93
N VAL A 251 -2.15 7.59 -12.95
CA VAL A 251 -1.55 8.21 -14.14
C VAL A 251 -1.21 7.14 -15.19
N ASP A 252 -0.58 6.04 -14.79
CA ASP A 252 -0.16 4.96 -15.69
C ASP A 252 -1.36 4.22 -16.31
N LYS A 253 -2.45 4.06 -15.53
CA LYS A 253 -3.73 3.55 -16.02
C LYS A 253 -4.44 4.52 -16.97
N GLY A 254 -4.06 5.80 -16.97
CA GLY A 254 -4.63 6.82 -17.81
C GLY A 254 -6.04 7.24 -17.39
N LEU A 255 -6.33 7.28 -16.07
CA LEU A 255 -7.61 7.78 -15.57
C LEU A 255 -7.75 9.27 -15.85
N VAL A 256 -8.96 9.68 -16.22
CA VAL A 256 -9.29 11.07 -16.50
C VAL A 256 -10.44 11.54 -15.61
N ARG A 257 -10.71 12.84 -15.60
CA ARG A 257 -11.75 13.45 -14.77
C ARG A 257 -13.12 12.75 -14.83
N ALA A 258 -13.53 12.28 -16.02
CA ALA A 258 -14.77 11.53 -16.16
C ALA A 258 -14.77 10.16 -15.47
N ASP A 259 -13.61 9.66 -15.06
CA ASP A 259 -13.44 8.39 -14.35
C ASP A 259 -13.35 8.57 -12.83
N LEU A 260 -13.35 9.81 -12.31
CA LEU A 260 -13.21 10.10 -10.88
C LEU A 260 -14.24 9.38 -9.98
N PRO A 261 -15.55 9.31 -10.35
CA PRO A 261 -16.50 8.56 -9.52
C PRO A 261 -16.14 7.07 -9.38
N GLN A 262 -15.64 6.46 -10.46
CA GLN A 262 -15.21 5.05 -10.45
C GLN A 262 -13.90 4.87 -9.64
N GLY A 263 -12.95 5.81 -9.75
CA GLY A 263 -11.73 5.81 -8.94
C GLY A 263 -12.02 5.91 -7.44
N ARG A 264 -12.97 6.76 -7.04
CA ARG A 264 -13.46 6.84 -5.66
C ARG A 264 -14.12 5.55 -5.19
N MET A 265 -14.95 4.94 -6.03
CA MET A 265 -15.61 3.67 -5.72
C MET A 265 -14.59 2.54 -5.61
N ASP A 266 -13.61 2.49 -6.49
CA ASP A 266 -12.49 1.54 -6.47
C ASP A 266 -11.74 1.61 -5.12
N THR A 267 -11.34 2.82 -4.71
CA THR A 267 -10.67 3.05 -3.44
C THR A 267 -11.55 2.70 -2.24
N ALA A 268 -12.85 3.06 -2.27
CA ALA A 268 -13.79 2.74 -1.18
C ALA A 268 -14.03 1.24 -1.06
N MET A 269 -14.16 0.53 -2.17
CA MET A 269 -14.30 -0.94 -2.16
C MET A 269 -13.03 -1.61 -1.63
N GLY A 270 -11.86 -1.14 -2.07
CA GLY A 270 -10.58 -1.61 -1.53
C GLY A 270 -10.47 -1.41 -0.03
N ALA A 271 -10.79 -0.21 0.48
CA ALA A 271 -10.76 0.10 1.90
C ALA A 271 -11.73 -0.78 2.71
N LEU A 272 -12.94 -1.01 2.19
CA LEU A 272 -13.92 -1.88 2.86
C LEU A 272 -13.43 -3.33 2.95
N VAL A 273 -12.93 -3.88 1.84
CA VAL A 273 -12.42 -5.27 1.82
C VAL A 273 -11.20 -5.40 2.72
N ALA A 274 -10.27 -4.45 2.66
CA ALA A 274 -9.09 -4.44 3.51
C ALA A 274 -9.45 -4.32 5.00
N ALA A 275 -10.41 -3.47 5.37
CA ALA A 275 -10.89 -3.37 6.74
C ALA A 275 -11.51 -4.69 7.25
N VAL A 276 -12.30 -5.35 6.42
CA VAL A 276 -12.92 -6.64 6.79
C VAL A 276 -11.84 -7.71 7.00
N THR A 277 -10.82 -7.77 6.17
CA THR A 277 -9.73 -8.76 6.30
C THR A 277 -8.80 -8.45 7.47
N ALA A 278 -8.52 -7.17 7.75
CA ALA A 278 -7.77 -6.75 8.94
C ALA A 278 -8.50 -7.16 10.23
N ILE A 279 -9.80 -6.87 10.32
CA ILE A 279 -10.63 -7.30 11.45
C ILE A 279 -10.71 -8.82 11.53
N ALA A 280 -10.82 -9.52 10.41
CA ALA A 280 -10.80 -10.99 10.38
C ALA A 280 -9.49 -11.54 10.97
N THR A 281 -8.34 -10.89 10.73
CA THR A 281 -7.06 -11.26 11.32
C THR A 281 -7.05 -11.10 12.83
N VAL A 282 -7.59 -9.97 13.36
CA VAL A 282 -7.78 -9.76 14.80
C VAL A 282 -8.67 -10.85 15.41
N VAL A 283 -9.79 -11.14 14.75
CA VAL A 283 -10.76 -12.16 15.21
C VAL A 283 -10.15 -13.56 15.18
N ALA A 284 -9.39 -13.91 14.13
CA ALA A 284 -8.73 -15.21 14.01
C ALA A 284 -7.72 -15.46 15.14
N THR A 285 -7.08 -14.40 15.65
CA THR A 285 -6.07 -14.49 16.72
C THR A 285 -6.62 -14.23 18.12
N ALA A 286 -7.85 -13.73 18.26
CA ALA A 286 -8.48 -13.48 19.55
C ALA A 286 -8.58 -14.71 20.49
N PRO A 287 -8.66 -15.97 20.02
CA PRO A 287 -8.57 -17.13 20.91
C PRO A 287 -7.28 -17.20 21.71
N LEU A 288 -6.15 -16.69 21.17
CA LEU A 288 -4.89 -16.63 21.90
C LEU A 288 -5.00 -15.72 23.13
N PHE A 289 -5.69 -14.57 23.00
CA PHE A 289 -6.01 -13.69 24.13
C PHE A 289 -6.94 -14.38 25.14
N ALA A 290 -8.00 -14.99 24.67
CA ALA A 290 -9.00 -15.65 25.53
C ALA A 290 -8.40 -16.80 26.37
N HIS A 291 -7.36 -17.46 25.85
CA HIS A 291 -6.66 -18.54 26.53
C HIS A 291 -5.32 -18.10 27.17
N HIS A 292 -5.07 -16.80 27.28
CA HIS A 292 -3.87 -16.21 27.92
C HIS A 292 -2.55 -16.73 27.35
N VAL A 293 -2.48 -16.96 26.04
CA VAL A 293 -1.25 -17.39 25.39
C VAL A 293 -0.26 -16.22 25.36
N ASP A 294 0.94 -16.46 25.90
CA ASP A 294 2.00 -15.46 25.85
C ASP A 294 2.62 -15.40 24.45
N VAL A 295 2.32 -14.31 23.73
CA VAL A 295 2.84 -14.04 22.37
C VAL A 295 4.13 -13.22 22.39
N SER A 296 4.64 -12.82 23.56
CA SER A 296 5.87 -12.01 23.68
C SER A 296 7.11 -12.76 23.19
N ASN A 297 7.06 -14.09 23.22
CA ASN A 297 8.13 -14.98 22.78
C ASN A 297 8.01 -15.42 21.31
N PHE A 298 7.02 -14.96 20.58
CA PHE A 298 6.89 -15.26 19.15
C PHE A 298 8.01 -14.58 18.38
N ALA A 299 8.67 -15.34 17.50
CA ALA A 299 9.78 -14.85 16.70
C ALA A 299 9.35 -14.32 15.32
N SER A 300 8.19 -14.80 14.84
CA SER A 300 7.69 -14.48 13.49
C SER A 300 6.18 -14.70 13.34
N GLY A 301 5.63 -14.31 12.19
CA GLY A 301 4.24 -14.64 11.81
C GLY A 301 3.93 -16.13 11.73
N ALA A 302 4.94 -17.01 11.56
CA ALA A 302 4.79 -18.47 11.58
C ALA A 302 4.35 -18.99 12.95
N ASP A 303 4.78 -18.34 14.02
CA ASP A 303 4.44 -18.73 15.39
C ASP A 303 2.96 -18.52 15.66
N PHE A 304 2.38 -17.42 15.12
CA PHE A 304 0.92 -17.22 15.16
C PHE A 304 0.17 -18.35 14.45
N ALA A 305 0.56 -18.68 13.22
CA ALA A 305 -0.07 -19.76 12.46
C ALA A 305 0.05 -21.10 13.19
N THR A 306 1.21 -21.38 13.81
CA THR A 306 1.45 -22.61 14.56
C THR A 306 0.60 -22.68 15.84
N ALA A 307 0.56 -21.60 16.62
CA ALA A 307 -0.26 -21.51 17.82
C ALA A 307 -1.75 -21.65 17.52
N LEU A 308 -2.20 -21.05 16.41
CA LEU A 308 -3.59 -21.09 15.97
C LEU A 308 -4.07 -22.51 15.61
N ARG A 309 -3.20 -23.46 15.28
CA ARG A 309 -3.59 -24.87 14.99
C ARG A 309 -4.43 -25.48 16.11
N HIS A 310 -4.15 -25.12 17.36
CA HIS A 310 -4.87 -25.65 18.51
C HIS A 310 -6.29 -25.09 18.61
N TYR A 311 -6.53 -23.85 18.18
CA TYR A 311 -7.79 -23.13 18.37
C TYR A 311 -8.70 -23.12 17.14
N ILE A 312 -8.12 -22.96 15.94
CA ILE A 312 -8.88 -22.90 14.68
C ILE A 312 -8.59 -24.09 13.75
N GLY A 313 -7.91 -25.10 14.29
CA GLY A 313 -7.57 -26.31 13.54
C GLY A 313 -6.47 -26.08 12.50
N THR A 314 -6.01 -27.20 11.91
CA THR A 314 -4.94 -27.16 10.88
C THR A 314 -5.38 -26.37 9.64
N THR A 315 -6.65 -26.52 9.22
CA THR A 315 -7.17 -25.80 8.04
C THR A 315 -7.15 -24.28 8.25
N GLY A 316 -7.68 -23.80 9.38
CA GLY A 316 -7.69 -22.36 9.69
C GLY A 316 -6.27 -21.77 9.78
N ALA A 317 -5.37 -22.47 10.45
CA ALA A 317 -3.95 -22.08 10.55
C ALA A 317 -3.25 -22.06 9.18
N THR A 318 -3.56 -23.01 8.30
CA THR A 318 -3.03 -23.05 6.92
C THR A 318 -3.55 -21.88 6.08
N LEU A 319 -4.85 -21.55 6.19
CA LEU A 319 -5.43 -20.39 5.52
C LEU A 319 -4.79 -19.09 6.01
N PHE A 320 -4.57 -18.97 7.32
CA PHE A 320 -3.88 -17.83 7.91
C PHE A 320 -2.44 -17.70 7.39
N ALA A 321 -1.68 -18.80 7.36
CA ALA A 321 -0.30 -18.80 6.84
C ALA A 321 -0.23 -18.45 5.34
N LEU A 322 -1.16 -18.97 4.53
CA LEU A 322 -1.27 -18.62 3.11
C LEU A 322 -1.58 -17.13 2.92
N GLY A 323 -2.46 -16.57 3.77
CA GLY A 323 -2.76 -15.14 3.76
C GLY A 323 -1.53 -14.29 4.08
N ILE A 324 -0.69 -14.70 5.05
CA ILE A 324 0.57 -13.99 5.37
C ILE A 324 1.55 -14.02 4.18
N VAL A 325 1.71 -15.17 3.50
CA VAL A 325 2.57 -15.26 2.31
C VAL A 325 2.08 -14.37 1.19
N GLU A 326 0.78 -14.41 0.91
CA GLU A 326 0.16 -13.59 -0.12
C GLU A 326 0.32 -12.09 0.18
N ALA A 327 0.01 -11.68 1.41
CA ALA A 327 0.13 -10.31 1.87
C ALA A 327 1.55 -9.78 1.60
N GLY A 328 2.58 -10.53 2.01
CA GLY A 328 3.97 -10.17 1.74
C GLY A 328 4.30 -10.10 0.24
N LEU A 329 3.78 -11.02 -0.58
CA LEU A 329 4.06 -11.05 -2.02
C LEU A 329 3.45 -9.86 -2.76
N VAL A 330 2.17 -9.56 -2.55
CA VAL A 330 1.47 -8.45 -3.20
C VAL A 330 2.09 -7.12 -2.80
N ALA A 331 2.36 -6.95 -1.50
CA ALA A 331 3.01 -5.76 -0.99
C ALA A 331 4.44 -5.60 -1.52
N ALA A 332 5.24 -6.66 -1.55
CA ALA A 332 6.59 -6.59 -2.13
C ALA A 332 6.58 -6.11 -3.59
N MET A 333 5.61 -6.54 -4.39
CA MET A 333 5.46 -6.10 -5.78
C MET A 333 5.02 -4.63 -5.88
N THR A 334 4.05 -4.20 -5.06
CA THR A 334 3.52 -2.82 -5.08
C THR A 334 4.53 -1.81 -4.52
N ILE A 335 5.19 -2.13 -3.40
CA ILE A 335 6.18 -1.26 -2.74
C ILE A 335 7.44 -1.11 -3.61
N SER A 336 7.93 -2.21 -4.21
CA SER A 336 9.04 -2.12 -5.17
C SER A 336 8.70 -1.22 -6.36
N THR A 337 7.47 -1.31 -6.86
CA THR A 337 6.98 -0.48 -7.97
C THR A 337 6.80 0.97 -7.52
N SER A 338 6.32 1.23 -6.31
CA SER A 338 6.23 2.58 -5.71
C SER A 338 7.60 3.27 -5.64
N SER A 339 8.60 2.55 -5.14
CA SER A 339 9.99 3.04 -5.11
C SER A 339 10.51 3.38 -6.51
N SER A 340 10.16 2.54 -7.50
CA SER A 340 10.55 2.75 -8.90
C SER A 340 9.93 4.01 -9.51
N TYR A 341 8.64 4.25 -9.27
CA TYR A 341 7.97 5.48 -9.71
C TYR A 341 8.63 6.70 -9.09
N ALA A 342 8.74 6.75 -7.76
CA ALA A 342 9.29 7.92 -7.08
C ALA A 342 10.73 8.21 -7.48
N PHE A 343 11.56 7.18 -7.62
CA PHE A 343 12.95 7.32 -8.04
C PHE A 343 13.06 7.87 -9.47
N ALA A 344 12.32 7.29 -10.40
CA ALA A 344 12.34 7.72 -11.79
C ALA A 344 11.68 9.12 -11.98
N GLU A 345 10.61 9.43 -11.28
CA GLU A 345 9.94 10.74 -11.28
C GLU A 345 10.88 11.84 -10.79
N THR A 346 11.58 11.62 -9.66
CA THR A 346 12.52 12.60 -9.11
C THR A 346 13.70 12.87 -10.03
N LEU A 347 14.18 11.84 -10.75
CA LEU A 347 15.28 11.95 -11.71
C LEU A 347 14.81 12.35 -13.12
N SER A 348 13.51 12.68 -13.28
CA SER A 348 12.92 13.00 -14.59
C SER A 348 13.17 11.94 -15.67
N ALA A 349 13.29 10.66 -15.24
CA ALA A 349 13.46 9.53 -16.12
C ALA A 349 12.11 8.98 -16.59
N ARG A 350 12.10 8.27 -17.73
CA ARG A 350 10.89 7.59 -18.20
C ARG A 350 10.47 6.51 -17.19
N HIS A 351 9.20 6.50 -16.83
CA HIS A 351 8.64 5.61 -15.82
C HIS A 351 7.22 5.15 -16.22
N SER A 352 7.07 3.89 -16.45
CA SER A 352 5.79 3.20 -16.66
C SER A 352 6.03 1.70 -16.71
N LEU A 353 5.08 0.93 -16.22
CA LEU A 353 5.05 -0.54 -16.40
C LEU A 353 4.76 -0.96 -17.87
N ASN A 354 4.47 -0.01 -18.75
CA ASN A 354 4.28 -0.25 -20.19
C ASN A 354 5.56 -0.06 -21.01
N LEU A 355 6.67 0.37 -20.38
CA LEU A 355 7.95 0.57 -21.05
C LEU A 355 8.69 -0.75 -21.29
N ASP A 356 9.56 -0.75 -22.30
CA ASP A 356 10.57 -1.80 -22.45
C ASP A 356 11.68 -1.62 -21.40
N PHE A 357 12.33 -2.74 -21.03
CA PHE A 357 13.39 -2.73 -20.03
C PHE A 357 14.55 -1.77 -20.40
N THR A 358 14.84 -1.66 -21.69
CA THR A 358 15.90 -0.76 -22.20
C THR A 358 15.54 0.72 -22.05
N GLU A 359 14.25 1.06 -22.16
CA GLU A 359 13.75 2.42 -22.01
C GLU A 359 13.55 2.82 -20.53
N GLY A 360 13.14 1.84 -19.70
CA GLY A 360 12.85 2.02 -18.27
C GLY A 360 13.94 1.49 -17.35
N ARG A 361 15.23 1.52 -17.72
CA ARG A 361 16.32 0.89 -16.94
C ARG A 361 16.38 1.35 -15.49
N LEU A 362 16.20 2.65 -15.23
CA LEU A 362 16.21 3.20 -13.88
C LEU A 362 14.99 2.75 -13.10
N PHE A 363 13.82 2.74 -13.73
CA PHE A 363 12.57 2.30 -13.14
C PHE A 363 12.65 0.82 -12.73
N TYR A 364 12.97 -0.08 -13.65
CA TYR A 364 13.07 -1.51 -13.36
C TYR A 364 14.25 -1.85 -12.45
N GLY A 365 15.37 -1.15 -12.62
CA GLY A 365 16.56 -1.32 -11.78
C GLY A 365 16.30 -0.99 -10.32
N ALA A 366 15.58 0.08 -10.04
CA ALA A 366 15.22 0.46 -8.68
C ALA A 366 14.38 -0.63 -7.98
N ALA A 367 13.37 -1.19 -8.65
CA ALA A 367 12.57 -2.28 -8.10
C ALA A 367 13.39 -3.54 -7.80
N ILE A 368 14.22 -3.96 -8.76
CA ILE A 368 15.03 -5.18 -8.63
C ILE A 368 16.05 -5.03 -7.50
N ILE A 369 16.76 -3.90 -7.45
CA ILE A 369 17.78 -3.63 -6.41
C ILE A 369 17.11 -3.58 -5.03
N SER A 370 15.97 -2.90 -4.89
CA SER A 370 15.24 -2.84 -3.63
C SER A 370 14.84 -4.23 -3.13
N ALA A 371 14.31 -5.10 -4.00
CA ALA A 371 13.93 -6.47 -3.65
C ALA A 371 15.15 -7.33 -3.25
N LEU A 372 16.27 -7.20 -3.98
CA LEU A 372 17.51 -7.93 -3.66
C LEU A 372 18.09 -7.51 -2.32
N VAL A 373 18.14 -6.19 -2.04
CA VAL A 373 18.65 -5.65 -0.78
C VAL A 373 17.78 -6.12 0.39
N ALA A 374 16.45 -6.00 0.26
CA ALA A 374 15.52 -6.42 1.31
C ALA A 374 15.61 -7.92 1.57
N GLY A 375 15.62 -8.75 0.52
CA GLY A 375 15.78 -10.19 0.66
C GLY A 375 17.10 -10.60 1.30
N ALA A 376 18.21 -9.92 0.98
CA ALA A 376 19.51 -10.17 1.61
C ALA A 376 19.51 -9.86 3.11
N ILE A 377 18.85 -8.78 3.54
CA ILE A 377 18.76 -8.39 4.96
C ILE A 377 18.01 -9.47 5.75
N VAL A 378 16.93 -10.02 5.22
CA VAL A 378 16.11 -11.04 5.91
C VAL A 378 16.88 -12.34 6.14
N LEU A 379 17.87 -12.64 5.31
CA LEU A 379 18.69 -13.84 5.43
C LEU A 379 19.84 -13.70 6.44
N ILE A 380 19.98 -12.54 7.12
CA ILE A 380 20.98 -12.35 8.18
C ILE A 380 20.59 -13.23 9.39
N PRO A 381 21.48 -14.15 9.83
CA PRO A 381 21.16 -15.03 10.94
C PRO A 381 20.95 -14.28 12.26
N GLY A 382 19.94 -14.65 13.03
CA GLY A 382 19.68 -14.10 14.37
C GLY A 382 18.96 -12.74 14.38
N ALA A 383 18.47 -12.25 13.23
CA ALA A 383 17.67 -11.02 13.19
C ALA A 383 16.34 -11.18 13.97
N PRO A 384 15.93 -10.20 14.82
CA PRO A 384 14.69 -10.26 15.60
C PRO A 384 13.47 -9.90 14.71
N LEU A 385 13.04 -10.86 13.88
CA LEU A 385 12.12 -10.62 12.77
C LEU A 385 10.76 -10.02 13.20
N LEU A 386 10.15 -10.53 14.30
CA LEU A 386 8.87 -10.00 14.78
C LEU A 386 9.00 -8.55 15.27
N ALA A 387 10.04 -8.27 16.04
CA ALA A 387 10.32 -6.93 16.53
C ALA A 387 10.59 -5.95 15.38
N MET A 388 11.32 -6.39 14.34
CA MET A 388 11.53 -5.58 13.12
C MET A 388 10.20 -5.27 12.44
N THR A 389 9.32 -6.24 12.30
CA THR A 389 8.00 -6.08 11.66
C THR A 389 7.15 -5.02 12.36
N LEU A 390 7.01 -5.08 13.70
CA LEU A 390 6.25 -4.10 14.46
C LEU A 390 6.91 -2.71 14.46
N THR A 391 8.23 -2.66 14.58
CA THR A 391 8.98 -1.40 14.58
C THR A 391 8.87 -0.68 13.23
N VAL A 392 8.90 -1.41 12.13
CA VAL A 392 8.78 -0.79 10.79
C VAL A 392 7.41 -0.14 10.61
N ASN A 393 6.31 -0.74 11.08
CA ASN A 393 4.99 -0.10 11.03
C ASN A 393 4.92 1.17 11.89
N VAL A 394 5.58 1.19 13.05
CA VAL A 394 5.72 2.41 13.86
C VAL A 394 6.51 3.49 13.10
N ILE A 395 7.64 3.13 12.49
CA ILE A 395 8.44 4.06 11.68
C ILE A 395 7.62 4.56 10.49
N ALA A 396 6.91 3.69 9.78
CA ALA A 396 6.05 4.08 8.65
C ALA A 396 4.99 5.12 9.06
N THR A 397 4.41 4.98 10.27
CA THR A 397 3.49 5.99 10.83
C THR A 397 4.17 7.34 11.01
N LEU A 398 5.42 7.37 11.47
CA LEU A 398 6.16 8.63 11.67
C LEU A 398 6.51 9.29 10.33
N LEU A 399 6.93 8.49 9.35
CA LEU A 399 7.25 8.95 7.99
C LEU A 399 6.00 9.42 7.22
N MET A 400 4.80 9.03 7.64
CA MET A 400 3.56 9.44 7.00
C MET A 400 3.24 10.93 7.15
N ALA A 401 3.68 11.57 8.25
CA ALA A 401 3.37 12.97 8.52
C ALA A 401 3.87 13.95 7.43
N PRO A 402 5.14 13.92 6.99
CA PRO A 402 5.59 14.76 5.88
C PRO A 402 4.91 14.42 4.54
N ALA A 403 4.69 13.16 4.23
CA ALA A 403 4.00 12.75 3.00
C ALA A 403 2.56 13.31 2.93
N LEU A 404 1.81 13.22 4.05
CA LEU A 404 0.47 13.81 4.16
C LEU A 404 0.48 15.32 4.06
N LEU A 405 1.49 15.98 4.63
CA LEU A 405 1.63 17.44 4.54
C LEU A 405 1.78 17.87 3.08
N PHE A 406 2.67 17.23 2.33
CA PHE A 406 2.82 17.52 0.90
C PHE A 406 1.54 17.23 0.13
N LEU A 407 0.87 16.10 0.39
CA LEU A 407 -0.39 15.80 -0.23
C LEU A 407 -1.43 16.91 0.03
N LEU A 408 -1.58 17.34 1.29
CA LEU A 408 -2.54 18.37 1.66
C LEU A 408 -2.22 19.72 1.01
N LEU A 409 -0.94 20.10 0.93
CA LEU A 409 -0.52 21.32 0.24
C LEU A 409 -0.84 21.25 -1.26
N LEU A 410 -0.54 20.14 -1.93
CA LEU A 410 -0.77 19.96 -3.36
C LEU A 410 -2.27 19.94 -3.71
N VAL A 411 -3.13 19.26 -2.93
CA VAL A 411 -4.58 19.22 -3.21
C VAL A 411 -5.29 20.54 -2.91
N ASN A 412 -4.64 21.47 -2.19
CA ASN A 412 -5.14 22.83 -1.97
C ASN A 412 -4.64 23.83 -3.02
N ASP A 413 -3.65 23.47 -3.81
CA ASP A 413 -3.11 24.33 -4.85
C ASP A 413 -4.08 24.47 -6.01
N ARG A 414 -4.75 25.62 -6.10
CA ARG A 414 -5.76 25.89 -7.12
C ARG A 414 -5.20 26.00 -8.54
N GLU A 415 -3.89 26.28 -8.69
CA GLU A 415 -3.28 26.35 -10.04
C GLU A 415 -3.23 24.96 -10.68
N ILE A 416 -2.93 23.91 -9.91
CA ILE A 416 -2.83 22.53 -10.40
C ILE A 416 -4.14 21.76 -10.29
N MET A 417 -4.94 22.01 -9.23
CA MET A 417 -6.17 21.28 -8.96
C MET A 417 -7.42 21.90 -9.58
N ARG A 418 -7.40 23.20 -9.86
CA ARG A 418 -8.53 23.97 -10.38
C ARG A 418 -9.78 23.77 -9.52
N ASP A 419 -10.85 23.29 -10.10
CA ASP A 419 -12.14 22.99 -9.46
C ASP A 419 -12.16 21.65 -8.70
N LEU A 420 -11.10 20.85 -8.80
CA LEU A 420 -10.89 19.64 -7.99
C LEU A 420 -10.12 19.92 -6.69
N ALA A 421 -9.79 21.19 -6.38
CA ALA A 421 -9.15 21.56 -5.11
C ALA A 421 -10.02 21.18 -3.90
N ASN A 422 -9.35 20.97 -2.75
CA ASN A 422 -10.04 20.63 -1.52
C ASN A 422 -11.07 21.68 -1.11
N GLY A 423 -12.24 21.21 -0.67
CA GLY A 423 -13.17 22.01 0.11
C GLY A 423 -12.82 21.97 1.60
N TRP A 424 -13.50 22.82 2.42
CA TRP A 424 -13.23 22.93 3.85
C TRP A 424 -13.36 21.60 4.61
N ARG A 425 -14.33 20.73 4.25
CA ARG A 425 -14.53 19.40 4.88
C ARG A 425 -13.35 18.46 4.63
N ALA A 426 -12.84 18.43 3.40
CA ALA A 426 -11.68 17.61 3.06
C ALA A 426 -10.41 18.12 3.77
N ASN A 427 -10.26 19.44 3.90
CA ASN A 427 -9.17 20.05 4.65
C ASN A 427 -9.27 19.77 6.14
N LEU A 428 -10.47 19.83 6.72
CA LEU A 428 -10.68 19.48 8.11
C LEU A 428 -10.30 18.00 8.36
N ALA A 429 -10.81 17.09 7.53
CA ALA A 429 -10.49 15.67 7.65
C ALA A 429 -8.99 15.40 7.47
N GLY A 430 -8.35 15.91 6.42
CA GLY A 430 -6.91 15.74 6.18
C GLY A 430 -6.05 16.36 7.29
N GLY A 431 -6.40 17.56 7.73
CA GLY A 431 -5.71 18.22 8.84
C GLY A 431 -5.84 17.46 10.17
N THR A 432 -7.03 16.95 10.49
CA THR A 432 -7.26 16.11 11.67
C THR A 432 -6.41 14.85 11.64
N ILE A 433 -6.31 14.18 10.48
CA ILE A 433 -5.49 12.98 10.30
C ILE A 433 -4.01 13.29 10.57
N ILE A 434 -3.47 14.37 9.97
CA ILE A 434 -2.08 14.79 10.18
C ILE A 434 -1.82 15.06 11.66
N ILE A 435 -2.70 15.83 12.30
CA ILE A 435 -2.56 16.19 13.73
C ILE A 435 -2.62 14.92 14.59
N ALA A 436 -3.57 14.01 14.35
CA ALA A 436 -3.69 12.77 15.10
C ALA A 436 -2.44 11.90 14.99
N ILE A 437 -1.94 11.67 13.77
CA ILE A 437 -0.72 10.88 13.52
C ILE A 437 0.49 11.55 14.21
N SER A 438 0.64 12.87 14.06
CA SER A 438 1.75 13.62 14.66
C SER A 438 1.74 13.59 16.18
N LEU A 439 0.54 13.72 16.80
CA LEU A 439 0.40 13.66 18.26
C LEU A 439 0.72 12.28 18.82
N VAL A 440 0.21 11.22 18.19
CA VAL A 440 0.49 9.83 18.64
C VAL A 440 1.97 9.49 18.40
N GLY A 441 2.56 9.96 17.29
CA GLY A 441 3.99 9.83 17.04
C GLY A 441 4.86 10.56 18.07
N ALA A 442 4.50 11.81 18.40
CA ALA A 442 5.19 12.58 19.44
C ALA A 442 5.09 11.91 20.83
N LEU A 443 3.90 11.40 21.17
CA LEU A 443 3.68 10.64 22.40
C LEU A 443 4.59 9.41 22.47
N TYR A 444 4.68 8.65 21.38
CA TYR A 444 5.57 7.50 21.30
C TYR A 444 7.04 7.89 21.47
N GLY A 445 7.46 8.98 20.84
CA GLY A 445 8.81 9.53 21.01
C GLY A 445 9.12 9.85 22.47
N VAL A 446 8.17 10.52 23.16
CA VAL A 446 8.32 10.84 24.60
C VAL A 446 8.44 9.56 25.45
N ILE A 447 7.57 8.57 25.22
CA ILE A 447 7.57 7.31 25.97
C ILE A 447 8.86 6.52 25.73
N THR A 448 9.38 6.54 24.50
CA THR A 448 10.62 5.83 24.15
C THR A 448 11.83 6.47 24.82
N VAL A 449 11.88 7.79 24.90
CA VAL A 449 12.99 8.53 25.57
C VAL A 449 12.88 8.47 27.09
N PHE A 450 11.66 8.44 27.62
CA PHE A 450 11.37 8.42 29.04
C PHE A 450 10.48 7.22 29.44
N PRO A 451 11.00 5.99 29.43
CA PRO A 451 10.18 4.77 29.60
C PRO A 451 9.45 4.66 30.93
N GLY A 452 9.78 5.50 31.94
CA GLY A 452 9.09 5.55 33.22
C GLY A 452 7.83 6.44 33.29
N ILE A 453 7.42 7.10 32.19
CA ILE A 453 6.27 8.01 32.23
C ILE A 453 4.92 7.27 32.30
N LEU A 454 4.83 6.10 31.74
CA LEU A 454 3.60 5.28 31.73
C LEU A 454 3.55 4.17 32.80
N GLY A 455 4.53 4.08 33.67
CA GLY A 455 4.60 3.12 34.78
C GLY A 455 5.22 1.80 34.38
#